data_5f8d3035fe328a90f8f10a0aa305a936
#
_entry.id   5f8d3035fe328a90f8f10a0aa305a936
#
_cell.length_a   1.000
_cell.length_b   1.000
_cell.length_c   1.000
_cell.angle_alpha   90.00
_cell.angle_beta   90.00
_cell.angle_gamma   90.00
#
_symmetry.space_group_name_H-M   'P 1'
#
loop_
_entity.id
_entity.type
_entity.pdbx_description
1 polymer ?
#
loop_
_entity_poly.entity_id
_entity_poly.type
_entity_poly.pdbx_seq_one_letter_code
_entity_poly.pdbx_strand_id
1 'polypeptide(L)'
;MLTVRFAPSPTGYMHIGNLRTALLNRLYADHAHFLTGEEVSFVLRMDDTDRERSKPEYEQSVYEDLEWMGISWDRLEHQSERLDRYRQVVDELKARGRIYACYETAEELEYKRRRQRSRGLPPVYDREGMTLTDARKREYEAEGRRPHYRFVLEHRETSWDDLVRGACAYNGAHLSDPVVVREDGTFPYMLPSVIDDMDFGITHIIRGEDHVTNTAVQIQMFEVLGGKVPVFGHPPLLTGREGKLSKRLGSLSSRELRGEGIEAMTIACLLARLGTPDPIVVCRSLKELAETFELSHFGRAQPHFDPAELFKLNPRVLHALRMEEVNARLEKRGEPPVDAAFWA
;
A
#
# COMPACT_ATOMS: atom_id res chain seq x y z
N MET A 1 19.12 -9.08 -5.89
CA MET A 1 17.76 -9.57 -5.55
C MET A 1 16.84 -8.38 -5.47
N LEU A 2 15.77 -8.40 -6.22
CA LEU A 2 14.71 -7.39 -6.19
C LEU A 2 13.64 -7.81 -5.17
N THR A 3 13.32 -6.97 -4.20
CA THR A 3 12.35 -7.26 -3.15
C THR A 3 11.22 -6.24 -3.20
N VAL A 4 10.00 -6.71 -3.40
CA VAL A 4 8.76 -5.93 -3.33
C VAL A 4 7.95 -6.34 -2.12
N ARG A 5 6.92 -5.54 -1.77
CA ARG A 5 6.00 -5.92 -0.70
C ARG A 5 4.57 -5.50 -1.00
N PHE A 6 3.64 -6.29 -0.49
CA PHE A 6 2.26 -5.89 -0.28
C PHE A 6 2.02 -5.76 1.23
N ALA A 7 1.50 -4.62 1.68
CA ALA A 7 1.40 -4.27 3.10
C ALA A 7 -0.04 -3.81 3.45
N PRO A 8 -1.02 -4.74 3.45
CA PRO A 8 -2.39 -4.42 3.79
C PRO A 8 -2.57 -4.28 5.31
N SER A 9 -3.49 -3.38 5.72
CA SER A 9 -4.02 -3.37 7.08
C SER A 9 -5.28 -4.25 7.12
N PRO A 10 -5.34 -5.32 7.94
CA PRO A 10 -6.46 -6.26 7.99
C PRO A 10 -7.65 -5.68 8.79
N THR A 11 -8.17 -4.52 8.36
CA THR A 11 -9.27 -3.79 9.02
C THR A 11 -10.60 -3.93 8.30
N GLY A 12 -10.67 -4.78 7.28
CA GLY A 12 -11.83 -5.09 6.46
C GLY A 12 -11.45 -6.05 5.33
N TYR A 13 -12.44 -6.56 4.60
CA TYR A 13 -12.21 -7.39 3.42
C TYR A 13 -11.50 -6.60 2.33
N MET A 14 -10.64 -7.28 1.55
CA MET A 14 -9.95 -6.65 0.43
C MET A 14 -10.93 -6.18 -0.65
N HIS A 15 -10.70 -5.00 -1.15
CA HIS A 15 -11.40 -4.46 -2.32
C HIS A 15 -10.49 -4.45 -3.55
N ILE A 16 -11.06 -4.20 -4.70
CA ILE A 16 -10.38 -4.24 -6.00
C ILE A 16 -9.11 -3.37 -6.04
N GLY A 17 -9.05 -2.26 -5.30
CA GLY A 17 -7.85 -1.41 -5.20
C GLY A 17 -6.70 -2.07 -4.44
N ASN A 18 -7.00 -2.84 -3.37
CA ASN A 18 -5.99 -3.63 -2.65
C ASN A 18 -5.45 -4.75 -3.54
N LEU A 19 -6.35 -5.49 -4.20
CA LEU A 19 -5.97 -6.53 -5.17
C LEU A 19 -5.05 -5.97 -6.26
N ARG A 20 -5.40 -4.78 -6.80
CA ARG A 20 -4.55 -4.12 -7.80
C ARG A 20 -3.16 -3.84 -7.27
N THR A 21 -3.05 -3.33 -6.05
CA THR A 21 -1.74 -3.05 -5.44
C THR A 21 -0.90 -4.32 -5.29
N ALA A 22 -1.49 -5.42 -4.79
CA ALA A 22 -0.81 -6.71 -4.68
C ALA A 22 -0.39 -7.23 -6.06
N LEU A 23 -1.30 -7.21 -7.03
CA LEU A 23 -1.06 -7.65 -8.41
C LEU A 23 0.09 -6.88 -9.07
N LEU A 24 0.08 -5.54 -9.00
CA LEU A 24 1.11 -4.71 -9.63
C LEU A 24 2.50 -4.96 -9.03
N ASN A 25 2.60 -5.19 -7.72
CA ASN A 25 3.86 -5.59 -7.07
C ASN A 25 4.33 -6.95 -7.59
N ARG A 26 3.44 -7.95 -7.69
CA ARG A 26 3.79 -9.28 -8.19
C ARG A 26 4.22 -9.24 -9.64
N LEU A 27 3.44 -8.58 -10.51
CA LEU A 27 3.74 -8.47 -11.93
C LEU A 27 5.06 -7.72 -12.18
N TYR A 28 5.34 -6.66 -11.43
CA TYR A 28 6.60 -5.92 -11.54
C TYR A 28 7.81 -6.81 -11.19
N ALA A 29 7.72 -7.57 -10.11
CA ALA A 29 8.78 -8.49 -9.72
C ALA A 29 8.98 -9.60 -10.76
N ASP A 30 7.88 -10.23 -11.21
CA ASP A 30 7.95 -11.30 -12.22
C ASP A 30 8.47 -10.80 -13.57
N HIS A 31 8.08 -9.58 -13.98
CA HIS A 31 8.59 -8.95 -15.20
C HIS A 31 10.09 -8.69 -15.11
N ALA A 32 10.57 -8.15 -13.98
CA ALA A 32 11.99 -7.93 -13.75
C ALA A 32 12.78 -9.25 -13.82
N HIS A 33 12.26 -10.31 -13.20
CA HIS A 33 12.84 -11.65 -13.30
C HIS A 33 12.87 -12.16 -14.75
N PHE A 34 11.77 -12.00 -15.48
CA PHE A 34 11.67 -12.42 -16.88
C PHE A 34 12.72 -11.72 -17.76
N LEU A 35 12.92 -10.41 -17.57
CA LEU A 35 13.86 -9.62 -18.38
C LEU A 35 15.33 -9.89 -18.05
N THR A 36 15.66 -10.05 -16.76
CA THR A 36 17.04 -10.00 -16.28
C THR A 36 17.55 -11.30 -15.69
N GLY A 37 16.64 -12.26 -15.36
CA GLY A 37 16.96 -13.45 -14.58
C GLY A 37 17.29 -13.16 -13.11
N GLU A 38 17.12 -11.91 -12.64
CA GLU A 38 17.37 -11.53 -11.27
C GLU A 38 16.42 -12.25 -10.30
N GLU A 39 16.95 -12.72 -9.16
CA GLU A 39 16.11 -13.26 -8.09
C GLU A 39 15.17 -12.20 -7.55
N VAL A 40 13.91 -12.59 -7.34
CA VAL A 40 12.87 -11.70 -6.82
C VAL A 40 12.28 -12.26 -5.53
N SER A 41 11.87 -11.39 -4.63
CA SER A 41 11.17 -11.75 -3.40
C SER A 41 9.94 -10.87 -3.21
N PHE A 42 8.84 -11.49 -2.80
CA PHE A 42 7.58 -10.84 -2.47
C PHE A 42 7.28 -11.00 -0.98
N VAL A 43 7.31 -9.90 -0.24
CA VAL A 43 7.00 -9.87 1.19
C VAL A 43 5.52 -9.50 1.37
N LEU A 44 4.77 -10.33 2.09
CA LEU A 44 3.46 -9.97 2.61
C LEU A 44 3.64 -9.47 4.04
N ARG A 45 3.28 -8.19 4.29
CA ARG A 45 3.35 -7.60 5.62
C ARG A 45 1.95 -7.19 6.08
N MET A 46 1.50 -7.73 7.20
CA MET A 46 0.26 -7.30 7.84
C MET A 46 0.53 -6.03 8.67
N ASP A 47 -0.01 -4.90 8.22
CA ASP A 47 0.08 -3.63 8.96
C ASP A 47 -1.07 -3.60 10.01
N ASP A 48 -0.93 -4.42 11.06
CA ASP A 48 -1.93 -4.81 12.05
C ASP A 48 -1.73 -4.12 13.42
N THR A 49 -1.04 -2.99 13.47
CA THR A 49 -0.80 -2.24 14.71
C THR A 49 -2.08 -1.65 15.32
N ASP A 50 -3.15 -1.48 14.54
CA ASP A 50 -4.47 -1.08 15.01
C ASP A 50 -5.26 -2.32 15.48
N ARG A 51 -5.05 -2.71 16.74
CA ARG A 51 -5.62 -3.92 17.32
C ARG A 51 -7.16 -3.92 17.44
N GLU A 52 -7.79 -2.75 17.48
CA GLU A 52 -9.25 -2.66 17.57
C GLU A 52 -9.92 -3.00 16.24
N ARG A 53 -9.31 -2.57 15.13
CA ARG A 53 -9.86 -2.77 13.79
C ARG A 53 -9.29 -3.97 13.07
N SER A 54 -8.09 -4.43 13.42
CA SER A 54 -7.47 -5.62 12.83
C SER A 54 -8.10 -6.88 13.40
N LYS A 55 -8.67 -7.72 12.53
CA LYS A 55 -9.35 -8.95 12.95
C LYS A 55 -8.79 -10.15 12.21
N PRO A 56 -8.68 -11.33 12.88
CA PRO A 56 -8.20 -12.55 12.24
C PRO A 56 -8.98 -12.95 10.99
N GLU A 57 -10.28 -12.69 10.94
CA GLU A 57 -11.12 -12.97 9.78
C GLU A 57 -10.74 -12.14 8.54
N TYR A 58 -10.30 -10.90 8.74
CA TYR A 58 -9.84 -10.03 7.64
C TYR A 58 -8.44 -10.43 7.18
N GLU A 59 -7.58 -10.80 8.11
CA GLU A 59 -6.25 -11.32 7.78
C GLU A 59 -6.36 -12.62 6.98
N GLN A 60 -7.17 -13.57 7.43
CA GLN A 60 -7.43 -14.81 6.71
C GLN A 60 -7.97 -14.53 5.30
N SER A 61 -8.84 -13.53 5.15
CA SER A 61 -9.37 -13.16 3.83
C SER A 61 -8.29 -12.61 2.89
N VAL A 62 -7.27 -11.93 3.42
CA VAL A 62 -6.12 -11.48 2.60
C VAL A 62 -5.39 -12.68 2.01
N TYR A 63 -5.13 -13.71 2.79
CA TYR A 63 -4.47 -14.95 2.30
C TYR A 63 -5.32 -15.63 1.23
N GLU A 64 -6.60 -15.85 1.50
CA GLU A 64 -7.53 -16.48 0.56
C GLU A 64 -7.65 -15.73 -0.77
N ASP A 65 -7.65 -14.40 -0.71
CA ASP A 65 -7.76 -13.54 -1.89
C ASP A 65 -6.46 -13.55 -2.71
N LEU A 66 -5.30 -13.52 -2.07
CA LEU A 66 -4.01 -13.61 -2.75
C LEU A 66 -3.80 -14.99 -3.38
N GLU A 67 -4.13 -16.07 -2.66
CA GLU A 67 -4.08 -17.43 -3.18
C GLU A 67 -5.01 -17.61 -4.37
N TRP A 68 -6.22 -17.07 -4.28
CA TRP A 68 -7.18 -17.10 -5.38
C TRP A 68 -6.67 -16.37 -6.61
N MET A 69 -6.00 -15.22 -6.41
CA MET A 69 -5.37 -14.45 -7.48
C MET A 69 -4.10 -15.12 -8.03
N GLY A 70 -3.62 -16.21 -7.43
CA GLY A 70 -2.37 -16.87 -7.78
C GLY A 70 -1.12 -16.09 -7.37
N ILE A 71 -1.25 -15.20 -6.37
CA ILE A 71 -0.16 -14.41 -5.83
C ILE A 71 0.40 -15.12 -4.60
N SER A 72 1.58 -15.72 -4.74
CA SER A 72 2.34 -16.28 -3.63
C SER A 72 3.28 -15.24 -3.02
N TRP A 73 3.67 -15.47 -1.79
CA TRP A 73 4.66 -14.67 -1.06
C TRP A 73 5.76 -15.56 -0.50
N ASP A 74 6.96 -15.00 -0.40
CA ASP A 74 8.13 -15.71 0.10
C ASP A 74 8.31 -15.52 1.61
N ARG A 75 7.74 -14.43 2.16
CA ARG A 75 7.84 -14.07 3.57
C ARG A 75 6.54 -13.42 4.05
N LEU A 76 6.09 -13.80 5.24
CA LEU A 76 4.97 -13.20 5.95
C LEU A 76 5.48 -12.54 7.23
N GLU A 77 5.07 -11.30 7.46
CA GLU A 77 5.44 -10.52 8.64
C GLU A 77 4.25 -9.77 9.22
N HIS A 78 4.26 -9.56 10.54
CA HIS A 78 3.23 -8.82 11.27
C HIS A 78 3.85 -7.64 12.01
N GLN A 79 3.31 -6.44 11.82
CA GLN A 79 3.80 -5.25 12.53
C GLN A 79 3.55 -5.32 14.03
N SER A 80 2.46 -5.97 14.45
CA SER A 80 2.15 -6.16 15.88
C SER A 80 3.20 -6.96 16.65
N GLU A 81 4.00 -7.79 15.97
CA GLU A 81 5.08 -8.57 16.57
C GLU A 81 6.39 -7.78 16.68
N ARG A 82 6.45 -6.58 16.09
CA ARG A 82 7.67 -5.79 15.96
C ARG A 82 7.70 -4.52 16.83
N LEU A 83 6.75 -4.38 17.75
CA LEU A 83 6.60 -3.17 18.58
C LEU A 83 7.88 -2.82 19.37
N ASP A 84 8.63 -3.81 19.84
CA ASP A 84 9.89 -3.58 20.57
C ASP A 84 10.97 -3.00 19.65
N ARG A 85 11.03 -3.45 18.40
CA ARG A 85 11.91 -2.88 17.38
C ARG A 85 11.59 -1.41 17.12
N TYR A 86 10.30 -1.08 17.03
CA TYR A 86 9.88 0.32 16.83
C TYR A 86 10.23 1.19 18.04
N ARG A 87 10.05 0.68 19.27
CA ARG A 87 10.46 1.38 20.50
C ARG A 87 11.96 1.66 20.52
N GLN A 88 12.77 0.65 20.19
CA GLN A 88 14.23 0.81 20.08
C GLN A 88 14.59 1.95 19.13
N VAL A 89 14.04 1.96 17.90
CA VAL A 89 14.33 3.00 16.91
C VAL A 89 13.86 4.37 17.39
N VAL A 90 12.70 4.43 18.04
CA VAL A 90 12.20 5.70 18.63
C VAL A 90 13.16 6.23 19.68
N ASP A 91 13.73 5.39 20.54
CA ASP A 91 14.69 5.82 21.56
C ASP A 91 16.01 6.27 20.92
N GLU A 92 16.48 5.61 19.86
CA GLU A 92 17.63 6.06 19.06
C GLU A 92 17.37 7.44 18.42
N LEU A 93 16.18 7.66 17.86
CA LEU A 93 15.79 8.94 17.25
C LEU A 93 15.65 10.05 18.29
N LYS A 94 15.16 9.75 19.52
CA LYS A 94 15.16 10.69 20.66
C LYS A 94 16.58 11.11 21.04
N ALA A 95 17.47 10.12 21.24
CA ALA A 95 18.86 10.37 21.61
C ALA A 95 19.61 11.23 20.58
N ARG A 96 19.24 11.10 19.29
CA ARG A 96 19.80 11.87 18.19
C ARG A 96 19.10 13.20 17.94
N GLY A 97 18.08 13.56 18.75
CA GLY A 97 17.30 14.80 18.57
C GLY A 97 16.49 14.85 17.26
N ARG A 98 16.18 13.69 16.67
CA ARG A 98 15.42 13.59 15.40
C ARG A 98 13.93 13.46 15.61
N ILE A 99 13.46 13.30 16.84
CA ILE A 99 12.06 13.40 17.24
C ILE A 99 11.95 14.25 18.49
N TYR A 100 10.82 14.91 18.66
CA TYR A 100 10.55 15.81 19.78
C TYR A 100 9.12 15.63 20.31
N ALA A 101 8.95 15.94 21.60
CA ALA A 101 7.68 15.84 22.30
C ALA A 101 6.77 17.01 21.99
N CYS A 102 5.51 16.72 21.74
CA CYS A 102 4.41 17.67 21.53
C CYS A 102 3.28 17.31 22.51
N TYR A 103 2.58 18.33 23.03
CA TYR A 103 1.55 18.15 24.04
C TYR A 103 0.18 18.73 23.62
N GLU A 104 0.08 19.25 22.39
CA GLU A 104 -1.18 19.79 21.89
C GLU A 104 -2.21 18.69 21.70
N THR A 105 -3.43 18.99 22.12
CA THR A 105 -4.59 18.13 21.90
C THR A 105 -5.03 18.13 20.43
N ALA A 106 -5.83 17.16 20.03
CA ALA A 106 -6.41 17.10 18.69
C ALA A 106 -7.24 18.38 18.37
N GLU A 107 -7.93 18.93 19.37
CA GLU A 107 -8.73 20.16 19.24
C GLU A 107 -7.86 21.38 19.04
N GLU A 108 -6.77 21.53 19.81
CA GLU A 108 -5.79 22.62 19.67
C GLU A 108 -5.13 22.59 18.28
N LEU A 109 -4.74 21.40 17.81
CA LEU A 109 -4.17 21.21 16.47
C LEU A 109 -5.18 21.55 15.36
N GLU A 110 -6.45 21.15 15.51
CA GLU A 110 -7.47 21.49 14.52
C GLU A 110 -7.80 22.98 14.52
N TYR A 111 -7.81 23.62 15.68
CA TYR A 111 -7.94 25.09 15.79
C TYR A 111 -6.82 25.80 15.02
N LYS A 112 -5.55 25.37 15.22
CA LYS A 112 -4.39 25.92 14.50
C LYS A 112 -4.55 25.75 12.98
N ARG A 113 -4.95 24.57 12.52
CA ARG A 113 -5.18 24.28 11.09
C ARG A 113 -6.27 25.17 10.49
N ARG A 114 -7.41 25.33 11.18
CA ARG A 114 -8.50 26.22 10.75
C ARG A 114 -8.03 27.68 10.64
N ARG A 115 -7.26 28.13 11.60
CA ARG A 115 -6.69 29.49 11.58
C ARG A 115 -5.71 29.69 10.42
N GLN A 116 -4.90 28.70 10.08
CA GLN A 116 -4.02 28.75 8.90
C GLN A 116 -4.84 28.81 7.61
N ARG A 117 -5.82 27.91 7.45
CA ARG A 117 -6.71 27.88 6.27
C ARG A 117 -7.48 29.19 6.09
N SER A 118 -7.99 29.79 7.15
CA SER A 118 -8.71 31.09 7.08
C SER A 118 -7.82 32.24 6.63
N ARG A 119 -6.50 32.10 6.73
CA ARG A 119 -5.49 33.06 6.25
C ARG A 119 -4.93 32.69 4.86
N GLY A 120 -5.48 31.68 4.19
CA GLY A 120 -4.97 31.20 2.90
C GLY A 120 -3.62 30.47 3.01
N LEU A 121 -3.20 30.08 4.22
CA LEU A 121 -1.95 29.36 4.44
C LEU A 121 -2.19 27.84 4.46
N PRO A 122 -1.22 27.04 3.98
CA PRO A 122 -1.29 25.59 4.13
C PRO A 122 -1.26 25.20 5.61
N PRO A 123 -2.02 24.17 6.04
CA PRO A 123 -2.09 23.76 7.44
C PRO A 123 -0.85 22.93 7.85
N VAL A 124 0.32 23.57 7.85
CA VAL A 124 1.59 22.98 8.28
C VAL A 124 1.75 23.19 9.79
N TYR A 125 2.24 22.14 10.48
CA TYR A 125 2.51 22.22 11.91
C TYR A 125 3.63 23.24 12.21
N ASP A 126 3.38 24.12 13.18
CA ASP A 126 4.22 25.28 13.50
C ASP A 126 5.47 24.96 14.36
N ARG A 127 5.69 23.69 14.70
CA ARG A 127 6.81 23.22 15.52
C ARG A 127 6.85 23.79 16.94
N GLU A 128 5.71 24.22 17.49
CA GLU A 128 5.65 24.73 18.86
C GLU A 128 6.29 23.78 19.87
N GLY A 129 6.11 22.46 19.69
CA GLY A 129 6.71 21.43 20.54
C GLY A 129 8.24 21.53 20.66
N MET A 130 8.94 22.03 19.63
CA MET A 130 10.40 22.21 19.67
C MET A 130 10.84 23.37 20.56
N THR A 131 9.96 24.31 20.83
CA THR A 131 10.25 25.51 21.62
C THR A 131 9.83 25.40 23.08
N LEU A 132 9.19 24.29 23.46
CA LEU A 132 8.73 24.04 24.82
C LEU A 132 9.90 23.91 25.78
N THR A 133 9.89 24.72 26.84
CA THR A 133 10.82 24.59 27.96
C THR A 133 10.51 23.34 28.79
N ASP A 134 11.49 22.81 29.51
CA ASP A 134 11.26 21.66 30.38
C ASP A 134 10.31 21.99 31.55
N ALA A 135 10.24 23.25 31.98
CA ALA A 135 9.24 23.71 32.94
C ALA A 135 7.83 23.55 32.36
N ARG A 136 7.61 24.00 31.11
CA ARG A 136 6.30 23.90 30.47
C ARG A 136 5.88 22.47 30.17
N LYS A 137 6.83 21.60 29.81
CA LYS A 137 6.56 20.15 29.65
C LYS A 137 6.08 19.54 30.96
N ARG A 138 6.75 19.83 32.08
CA ARG A 138 6.35 19.36 33.40
C ARG A 138 4.96 19.87 33.82
N GLU A 139 4.60 21.11 33.47
CA GLU A 139 3.26 21.64 33.69
C GLU A 139 2.20 20.83 32.94
N TYR A 140 2.42 20.56 31.65
CA TYR A 140 1.51 19.73 30.87
C TYR A 140 1.38 18.30 31.43
N GLU A 141 2.48 17.72 31.85
CA GLU A 141 2.48 16.37 32.49
C GLU A 141 1.73 16.38 33.84
N ALA A 142 1.87 17.45 34.63
CA ALA A 142 1.11 17.62 35.86
C ALA A 142 -0.39 17.84 35.62
N GLU A 143 -0.78 18.42 34.47
CA GLU A 143 -2.16 18.50 33.98
C GLU A 143 -2.69 17.14 33.47
N GLY A 144 -1.87 16.09 33.44
CA GLY A 144 -2.23 14.75 32.94
C GLY A 144 -2.07 14.58 31.43
N ARG A 145 -1.49 15.56 30.73
CA ARG A 145 -1.21 15.43 29.30
C ARG A 145 -0.05 14.48 29.07
N ARG A 146 -0.18 13.62 28.05
CA ARG A 146 0.92 12.75 27.59
C ARG A 146 1.48 13.27 26.29
N PRO A 147 2.80 13.22 26.08
CA PRO A 147 3.40 13.67 24.84
C PRO A 147 3.09 12.70 23.70
N HIS A 148 2.78 13.24 22.53
CA HIS A 148 3.00 12.58 21.27
C HIS A 148 4.34 13.02 20.68
N TYR A 149 4.96 12.22 19.81
CA TYR A 149 6.27 12.57 19.25
C TYR A 149 6.19 12.77 17.75
N ARG A 150 6.87 13.82 17.27
CA ARG A 150 6.98 14.16 15.85
C ARG A 150 8.40 14.00 15.36
N PHE A 151 8.54 13.51 14.14
CA PHE A 151 9.83 13.44 13.45
C PHE A 151 10.18 14.81 12.86
N VAL A 152 11.44 15.25 13.04
CA VAL A 152 11.95 16.52 12.53
C VAL A 152 12.25 16.39 11.04
N LEU A 153 11.42 17.00 10.20
CA LEU A 153 11.71 17.11 8.76
C LEU A 153 12.73 18.23 8.51
N GLU A 154 13.67 17.97 7.64
CA GLU A 154 14.54 19.02 7.12
C GLU A 154 13.76 19.87 6.11
N HIS A 155 13.89 21.20 6.25
CA HIS A 155 13.27 22.16 5.34
C HIS A 155 14.10 22.29 4.06
N ARG A 156 14.28 21.18 3.36
CA ARG A 156 14.95 21.08 2.07
C ARG A 156 14.05 20.44 1.03
N GLU A 157 14.40 20.55 -0.22
CA GLU A 157 13.79 19.75 -1.27
C GLU A 157 14.19 18.29 -1.13
N THR A 158 13.20 17.41 -1.24
CA THR A 158 13.36 15.95 -1.34
C THR A 158 12.83 15.51 -2.68
N SER A 159 13.68 14.95 -3.52
CA SER A 159 13.34 14.53 -4.88
C SER A 159 13.66 13.06 -5.10
N TRP A 160 12.91 12.42 -6.02
CA TRP A 160 13.14 11.07 -6.48
C TRP A 160 12.58 10.89 -7.89
N ASP A 161 13.06 9.86 -8.59
CA ASP A 161 12.47 9.41 -9.83
C ASP A 161 11.47 8.29 -9.56
N ASP A 162 10.19 8.56 -9.84
CA ASP A 162 9.10 7.63 -9.62
C ASP A 162 8.84 6.80 -10.87
N LEU A 163 8.69 5.49 -10.72
CA LEU A 163 8.52 4.56 -11.86
C LEU A 163 7.28 4.84 -12.73
N VAL A 164 6.29 5.56 -12.16
CA VAL A 164 5.04 5.90 -12.86
C VAL A 164 4.95 7.39 -13.14
N ARG A 165 5.35 8.21 -12.16
CA ARG A 165 5.15 9.66 -12.19
C ARG A 165 6.34 10.43 -12.75
N GLY A 166 7.50 9.76 -12.93
CA GLY A 166 8.75 10.42 -13.30
C GLY A 166 9.30 11.29 -12.17
N ALA A 167 9.98 12.36 -12.49
CA ALA A 167 10.58 13.25 -11.50
C ALA A 167 9.53 13.83 -10.53
N CYS A 168 9.72 13.58 -9.25
CA CYS A 168 8.92 14.10 -8.14
C CYS A 168 9.82 14.89 -7.18
N ALA A 169 9.32 16.01 -6.67
CA ALA A 169 10.03 16.85 -5.70
C ALA A 169 9.05 17.52 -4.74
N TYR A 170 9.40 17.55 -3.45
CA TYR A 170 8.63 18.19 -2.40
C TYR A 170 9.54 18.98 -1.47
N ASN A 171 9.16 20.21 -1.15
CA ASN A 171 9.88 21.02 -0.17
C ASN A 171 9.39 20.67 1.24
N GLY A 172 10.29 20.22 2.10
CA GLY A 172 9.99 19.87 3.50
C GLY A 172 9.38 21.01 4.32
N ALA A 173 9.65 22.28 3.95
CA ALA A 173 9.03 23.43 4.60
C ALA A 173 7.50 23.50 4.41
N HIS A 174 6.97 22.84 3.39
CA HIS A 174 5.53 22.78 3.12
C HIS A 174 4.86 21.52 3.68
N LEU A 175 5.63 20.69 4.37
CA LEU A 175 5.16 19.45 4.99
C LEU A 175 5.15 19.60 6.51
N SER A 176 4.16 19.00 7.15
CA SER A 176 4.14 18.92 8.62
C SER A 176 5.09 17.82 9.11
N ASP A 177 5.81 18.09 10.18
CA ASP A 177 6.52 17.05 10.91
C ASP A 177 5.52 15.95 11.31
N PRO A 178 5.70 14.71 10.83
CA PRO A 178 4.71 13.65 11.06
C PRO A 178 4.75 13.17 12.52
N VAL A 179 3.57 12.83 13.06
CA VAL A 179 3.49 12.12 14.32
C VAL A 179 4.00 10.69 14.10
N VAL A 180 4.98 10.26 14.90
CA VAL A 180 5.58 8.92 14.83
C VAL A 180 5.27 8.06 16.05
N VAL A 181 4.88 8.69 17.17
CA VAL A 181 4.34 8.03 18.36
C VAL A 181 3.16 8.85 18.85
N ARG A 182 2.01 8.23 19.08
CA ARG A 182 0.83 8.88 19.67
C ARG A 182 0.96 8.98 21.20
N GLU A 183 0.09 9.76 21.82
CA GLU A 183 0.03 9.95 23.28
C GLU A 183 -0.25 8.64 24.04
N ASP A 184 -0.94 7.69 23.43
CA ASP A 184 -1.21 6.36 23.96
C ASP A 184 -0.05 5.37 23.78
N GLY A 185 1.06 5.80 23.16
CA GLY A 185 2.23 5.00 22.85
C GLY A 185 2.11 4.15 21.58
N THR A 186 1.03 4.26 20.83
CA THR A 186 0.87 3.55 19.55
C THR A 186 1.63 4.23 18.42
N PHE A 187 1.95 3.47 17.41
CA PHE A 187 2.72 3.92 16.25
C PHE A 187 1.82 4.15 15.04
N PRO A 188 1.72 5.40 14.52
CA PRO A 188 1.16 5.62 13.20
C PRO A 188 2.01 4.93 12.10
N TYR A 189 1.36 4.58 11.02
CA TYR A 189 1.89 3.83 9.88
C TYR A 189 3.29 4.28 9.38
N MET A 190 3.61 5.56 9.43
CA MET A 190 4.75 6.15 8.71
C MET A 190 6.11 5.56 9.14
N LEU A 191 6.43 5.60 10.42
CA LEU A 191 7.73 5.15 10.94
C LEU A 191 7.86 3.62 10.95
N PRO A 192 6.86 2.82 11.44
CA PRO A 192 6.90 1.37 11.32
C PRO A 192 7.15 0.90 9.89
N SER A 193 6.48 1.48 8.91
CA SER A 193 6.63 1.13 7.51
C SER A 193 8.06 1.31 7.00
N VAL A 194 8.73 2.41 7.37
CA VAL A 194 10.13 2.65 6.99
C VAL A 194 11.08 1.67 7.67
N ILE A 195 10.89 1.42 8.97
CA ILE A 195 11.73 0.48 9.73
C ILE A 195 11.64 -0.92 9.11
N ASP A 196 10.42 -1.38 8.83
CA ASP A 196 10.20 -2.70 8.26
C ASP A 196 10.74 -2.80 6.83
N ASP A 197 10.48 -1.80 5.99
CA ASP A 197 10.99 -1.78 4.63
C ASP A 197 12.54 -1.82 4.61
N MET A 198 13.22 -1.21 5.61
CA MET A 198 14.68 -1.33 5.80
C MET A 198 15.09 -2.72 6.28
N ASP A 199 14.49 -3.19 7.37
CA ASP A 199 14.86 -4.46 8.03
C ASP A 199 14.60 -5.66 7.12
N PHE A 200 13.59 -5.58 6.23
CA PHE A 200 13.26 -6.65 5.28
C PHE A 200 13.97 -6.52 3.93
N GLY A 201 14.76 -5.46 3.75
CA GLY A 201 15.53 -5.23 2.52
C GLY A 201 14.64 -4.93 1.31
N ILE A 202 13.52 -4.23 1.51
CA ILE A 202 12.63 -3.83 0.42
C ILE A 202 13.38 -2.88 -0.53
N THR A 203 13.45 -3.25 -1.79
CA THR A 203 14.13 -2.46 -2.82
C THR A 203 13.18 -1.60 -3.64
N HIS A 204 11.92 -2.04 -3.78
CA HIS A 204 10.90 -1.35 -4.58
C HIS A 204 9.58 -1.26 -3.82
N ILE A 205 8.99 -0.07 -3.83
CA ILE A 205 7.73 0.24 -3.15
C ILE A 205 6.72 0.71 -4.19
N ILE A 206 5.81 -0.19 -4.60
CA ILE A 206 4.71 0.13 -5.52
C ILE A 206 3.42 0.22 -4.71
N ARG A 207 2.76 1.39 -4.76
CA ARG A 207 1.58 1.70 -3.95
C ARG A 207 0.74 2.82 -4.57
N GLY A 208 -0.46 3.08 -4.06
CA GLY A 208 -1.34 4.11 -4.58
C GLY A 208 -0.74 5.54 -4.53
N GLU A 209 -1.14 6.39 -5.47
CA GLU A 209 -0.66 7.79 -5.59
C GLU A 209 -1.00 8.68 -4.40
N ASP A 210 -1.96 8.29 -3.56
CA ASP A 210 -2.30 8.97 -2.31
C ASP A 210 -1.13 8.99 -1.30
N HIS A 211 -0.12 8.15 -1.52
CA HIS A 211 1.10 8.09 -0.72
C HIS A 211 2.27 8.92 -1.28
N VAL A 212 2.13 9.61 -2.40
CA VAL A 212 3.23 10.38 -3.03
C VAL A 212 3.85 11.38 -2.06
N THR A 213 3.02 12.15 -1.35
CA THR A 213 3.52 13.12 -0.34
C THR A 213 4.22 12.42 0.82
N ASN A 214 3.74 11.23 1.23
CA ASN A 214 4.37 10.44 2.29
C ASN A 214 5.77 9.99 1.89
N THR A 215 6.02 9.77 0.60
CA THR A 215 7.33 9.35 0.09
C THR A 215 8.41 10.38 0.39
N ALA A 216 8.13 11.67 0.20
CA ALA A 216 9.10 12.73 0.54
C ALA A 216 9.50 12.71 2.03
N VAL A 217 8.55 12.39 2.91
CA VAL A 217 8.77 12.24 4.36
C VAL A 217 9.57 10.97 4.66
N GLN A 218 9.17 9.86 4.05
CA GLN A 218 9.82 8.56 4.27
C GLN A 218 11.26 8.51 3.76
N ILE A 219 11.57 9.18 2.63
CA ILE A 219 12.94 9.33 2.15
C ILE A 219 13.83 9.94 3.23
N GLN A 220 13.40 11.03 3.86
CA GLN A 220 14.16 11.63 4.97
C GLN A 220 14.28 10.70 6.18
N MET A 221 13.28 9.88 6.46
CA MET A 221 13.37 8.86 7.53
C MET A 221 14.40 7.77 7.18
N PHE A 222 14.39 7.25 5.94
CA PHE A 222 15.40 6.29 5.47
C PHE A 222 16.81 6.84 5.62
N GLU A 223 17.04 8.07 5.18
CA GLU A 223 18.35 8.73 5.29
C GLU A 223 18.81 8.91 6.74
N VAL A 224 17.91 9.38 7.61
CA VAL A 224 18.21 9.58 9.04
C VAL A 224 18.51 8.25 9.74
N LEU A 225 17.82 7.18 9.38
CA LEU A 225 18.06 5.84 9.92
C LEU A 225 19.26 5.14 9.27
N GLY A 226 19.86 5.73 8.23
CA GLY A 226 21.02 5.16 7.53
C GLY A 226 20.66 4.01 6.59
N GLY A 227 19.37 3.91 6.21
CA GLY A 227 18.88 2.91 5.30
C GLY A 227 19.05 3.30 3.84
N LYS A 228 19.08 2.30 2.97
CA LYS A 228 18.99 2.53 1.52
C LYS A 228 17.58 2.95 1.18
N VAL A 229 17.43 4.07 0.49
CA VAL A 229 16.14 4.55 -0.02
C VAL A 229 15.66 3.61 -1.14
N PRO A 230 14.46 3.02 -1.04
CA PRO A 230 13.89 2.18 -2.09
C PRO A 230 13.54 2.99 -3.35
N VAL A 231 13.37 2.29 -4.46
CA VAL A 231 12.74 2.84 -5.66
C VAL A 231 11.22 2.88 -5.45
N PHE A 232 10.57 3.97 -5.86
CA PHE A 232 9.13 4.14 -5.68
C PHE A 232 8.37 4.12 -7.00
N GLY A 233 7.16 3.59 -6.98
CA GLY A 233 6.19 3.67 -8.06
C GLY A 233 4.79 3.95 -7.52
N HIS A 234 4.15 5.01 -8.03
CA HIS A 234 2.84 5.43 -7.56
C HIS A 234 1.80 5.43 -8.70
N PRO A 235 1.24 4.25 -9.04
CA PRO A 235 0.13 4.18 -9.98
C PRO A 235 -1.08 4.96 -9.46
N PRO A 236 -1.90 5.54 -10.37
CA PRO A 236 -3.09 6.29 -10.01
C PRO A 236 -4.14 5.39 -9.37
N LEU A 237 -4.92 5.96 -8.46
CA LEU A 237 -6.06 5.27 -7.84
C LEU A 237 -7.17 5.00 -8.86
N LEU A 238 -7.93 3.94 -8.60
CA LEU A 238 -9.14 3.68 -9.37
C LEU A 238 -10.27 4.62 -8.95
N THR A 239 -11.06 5.08 -9.94
CA THR A 239 -12.29 5.84 -9.70
C THR A 239 -13.51 5.02 -10.13
N GLY A 240 -14.64 5.21 -9.46
CA GLY A 240 -15.94 4.65 -9.85
C GLY A 240 -16.85 5.72 -10.46
N ARG A 241 -18.07 5.34 -10.86
CA ARG A 241 -19.07 6.24 -11.50
C ARG A 241 -19.40 7.51 -10.69
N GLU A 242 -19.23 7.51 -9.38
CA GLU A 242 -19.51 8.64 -8.48
C GLU A 242 -18.26 9.26 -7.85
N GLY A 243 -17.10 9.15 -8.50
CA GLY A 243 -15.83 9.62 -7.97
C GLY A 243 -15.00 8.51 -7.29
N LYS A 244 -14.37 8.77 -6.13
CA LYS A 244 -13.60 7.73 -5.41
C LYS A 244 -14.48 6.49 -5.26
N LEU A 245 -13.91 5.29 -5.47
CA LEU A 245 -14.53 4.01 -5.16
C LEU A 245 -15.00 4.04 -3.69
N SER A 246 -16.11 4.72 -3.45
CA SER A 246 -16.60 5.01 -2.14
C SER A 246 -17.67 4.00 -1.76
N LYS A 247 -17.81 3.81 -0.48
CA LYS A 247 -18.68 2.94 0.33
C LYS A 247 -20.14 2.69 -0.14
N ARG A 248 -20.58 3.25 -1.28
CA ARG A 248 -21.94 3.09 -1.82
C ARG A 248 -22.06 2.23 -3.08
N LEU A 249 -20.97 2.03 -3.82
CA LEU A 249 -20.88 0.93 -4.78
C LEU A 249 -20.38 -0.30 -4.01
N GLY A 250 -21.17 -0.78 -3.05
CA GLY A 250 -20.80 -1.80 -2.09
C GLY A 250 -19.42 -2.31 -2.48
N SER A 251 -18.43 -2.13 -1.68
CA SER A 251 -17.05 -2.48 -2.01
C SER A 251 -17.11 -3.74 -2.85
N LEU A 252 -16.81 -3.66 -4.16
CA LEU A 252 -16.64 -4.87 -4.96
C LEU A 252 -15.46 -5.61 -4.32
N SER A 253 -15.80 -6.38 -3.31
CA SER A 253 -14.85 -7.23 -2.63
C SER A 253 -14.47 -8.34 -3.60
N SER A 254 -13.25 -8.78 -3.54
CA SER A 254 -12.78 -10.00 -4.20
C SER A 254 -13.76 -11.15 -4.01
N ARG A 255 -14.32 -11.26 -2.82
CA ARG A 255 -15.27 -12.30 -2.41
C ARG A 255 -16.59 -12.23 -3.19
N GLU A 256 -17.14 -11.03 -3.38
CA GLU A 256 -18.36 -10.83 -4.19
C GLU A 256 -18.10 -11.19 -5.64
N LEU A 257 -17.01 -10.69 -6.24
CA LEU A 257 -16.65 -11.01 -7.62
C LEU A 257 -16.43 -12.52 -7.83
N ARG A 258 -15.77 -13.16 -6.88
CA ARG A 258 -15.59 -14.62 -6.89
C ARG A 258 -16.92 -15.36 -6.76
N GLY A 259 -17.85 -14.88 -5.92
CA GLY A 259 -19.20 -15.42 -5.76
C GLY A 259 -20.05 -15.30 -7.03
N GLU A 260 -19.82 -14.26 -7.83
CA GLU A 260 -20.47 -14.04 -9.13
C GLU A 260 -19.81 -14.82 -10.29
N GLY A 261 -18.82 -15.68 -10.00
CA GLY A 261 -18.15 -16.49 -10.99
C GLY A 261 -17.11 -15.75 -11.85
N ILE A 262 -16.64 -14.60 -11.42
CA ILE A 262 -15.53 -13.89 -12.08
C ILE A 262 -14.22 -14.63 -11.80
N GLU A 263 -13.48 -14.97 -12.85
CA GLU A 263 -12.18 -15.59 -12.76
C GLU A 263 -11.11 -14.63 -12.25
N ALA A 264 -10.19 -15.12 -11.44
CA ALA A 264 -9.05 -14.33 -10.94
C ALA A 264 -8.24 -13.71 -12.08
N MET A 265 -8.00 -14.48 -13.16
CA MET A 265 -7.29 -13.99 -14.34
C MET A 265 -8.06 -12.92 -15.11
N THR A 266 -9.40 -12.89 -15.03
CA THR A 266 -10.20 -11.78 -15.59
C THR A 266 -9.87 -10.47 -14.89
N ILE A 267 -9.82 -10.51 -13.56
CA ILE A 267 -9.44 -9.35 -12.74
C ILE A 267 -8.00 -8.95 -13.02
N ALA A 268 -7.08 -9.92 -13.05
CA ALA A 268 -5.66 -9.66 -13.31
C ALA A 268 -5.43 -9.01 -14.67
N CYS A 269 -6.01 -9.55 -15.74
CA CYS A 269 -5.87 -9.01 -17.10
C CYS A 269 -6.41 -7.58 -17.22
N LEU A 270 -7.55 -7.28 -16.58
CA LEU A 270 -8.11 -5.92 -16.56
C LEU A 270 -7.25 -4.97 -15.75
N LEU A 271 -6.94 -5.29 -14.50
CA LEU A 271 -6.24 -4.39 -13.58
C LEU A 271 -4.79 -4.09 -13.99
N ALA A 272 -4.12 -5.05 -14.64
CA ALA A 272 -2.77 -4.86 -15.15
C ALA A 272 -2.69 -3.86 -16.30
N ARG A 273 -3.80 -3.60 -16.99
CA ARG A 273 -3.86 -2.69 -18.17
C ARG A 273 -4.68 -1.43 -17.91
N LEU A 274 -5.49 -1.41 -16.86
CA LEU A 274 -6.36 -0.27 -16.59
C LEU A 274 -5.55 0.97 -16.16
N GLY A 275 -5.59 2.00 -17.01
CA GLY A 275 -4.80 3.22 -16.86
C GLY A 275 -3.50 3.22 -17.67
N THR A 276 -3.30 2.23 -18.54
CA THR A 276 -2.23 2.19 -19.55
C THR A 276 -2.82 2.35 -20.96
N PRO A 277 -2.03 2.68 -21.99
CA PRO A 277 -2.46 2.64 -23.39
C PRO A 277 -2.53 1.22 -23.95
N ASP A 278 -2.06 0.22 -23.22
CA ASP A 278 -1.95 -1.14 -23.70
C ASP A 278 -3.31 -1.83 -23.81
N PRO A 279 -3.53 -2.67 -24.83
CA PRO A 279 -4.79 -3.40 -24.96
C PRO A 279 -4.93 -4.46 -23.84
N ILE A 280 -6.18 -4.71 -23.44
CA ILE A 280 -6.49 -5.81 -22.54
C ILE A 280 -6.39 -7.12 -23.32
N VAL A 281 -5.36 -7.89 -23.03
CA VAL A 281 -5.08 -9.21 -23.60
C VAL A 281 -5.46 -10.26 -22.57
N VAL A 282 -6.14 -11.31 -23.03
CA VAL A 282 -6.43 -12.48 -22.19
C VAL A 282 -5.17 -13.30 -22.02
N CYS A 283 -4.72 -13.43 -20.79
CA CYS A 283 -3.61 -14.30 -20.38
C CYS A 283 -4.14 -15.43 -19.50
N ARG A 284 -3.48 -16.59 -19.54
CA ARG A 284 -3.88 -17.78 -18.78
C ARG A 284 -3.21 -17.86 -17.40
N SER A 285 -2.13 -17.10 -17.20
CA SER A 285 -1.39 -17.06 -15.94
C SER A 285 -0.79 -15.70 -15.67
N LEU A 286 -0.46 -15.42 -14.40
CA LEU A 286 0.26 -14.21 -14.01
C LEU A 286 1.65 -14.15 -14.68
N LYS A 287 2.29 -15.30 -14.90
CA LYS A 287 3.57 -15.36 -15.58
C LYS A 287 3.46 -14.83 -17.02
N GLU A 288 2.48 -15.31 -17.79
CA GLU A 288 2.22 -14.82 -19.16
C GLU A 288 1.89 -13.30 -19.16
N LEU A 289 1.10 -12.84 -18.18
CA LEU A 289 0.76 -11.44 -18.03
C LEU A 289 1.98 -10.57 -17.68
N ALA A 290 2.90 -11.09 -16.87
CA ALA A 290 4.12 -10.41 -16.47
C ALA A 290 5.10 -10.22 -17.63
N GLU A 291 5.15 -11.13 -18.61
CA GLU A 291 6.04 -11.03 -19.78
C GLU A 291 5.85 -9.73 -20.57
N THR A 292 4.63 -9.21 -20.58
CA THR A 292 4.25 -7.99 -21.31
C THR A 292 3.88 -6.83 -20.40
N PHE A 293 4.12 -6.96 -19.09
CA PHE A 293 3.75 -5.94 -18.11
C PHE A 293 4.79 -4.82 -18.08
N GLU A 294 4.34 -3.56 -18.15
CA GLU A 294 5.19 -2.38 -18.06
C GLU A 294 4.61 -1.36 -17.08
N LEU A 295 5.24 -1.21 -15.91
CA LEU A 295 4.79 -0.26 -14.90
C LEU A 295 4.88 1.19 -15.38
N SER A 296 5.86 1.50 -16.22
CA SER A 296 6.09 2.82 -16.82
C SER A 296 4.97 3.26 -17.78
N HIS A 297 4.14 2.33 -18.26
CA HIS A 297 3.02 2.64 -19.15
C HIS A 297 1.80 3.22 -18.42
N PHE A 298 1.76 3.16 -17.07
CA PHE A 298 0.66 3.77 -16.34
C PHE A 298 0.68 5.29 -16.46
N GLY A 299 -0.46 5.86 -16.89
CA GLY A 299 -0.68 7.29 -16.90
C GLY A 299 -0.84 7.86 -15.48
N ARG A 300 -0.85 9.21 -15.36
CA ARG A 300 -1.09 9.91 -14.09
C ARG A 300 -2.57 10.16 -13.79
N ALA A 301 -3.43 10.04 -14.81
CA ALA A 301 -4.87 10.21 -14.66
C ALA A 301 -5.48 8.98 -13.99
N GLN A 302 -6.40 9.21 -13.06
CA GLN A 302 -7.11 8.13 -12.38
C GLN A 302 -8.04 7.40 -13.36
N PRO A 303 -7.82 6.12 -13.63
CA PRO A 303 -8.66 5.37 -14.55
C PRO A 303 -10.01 5.04 -13.93
N HIS A 304 -11.03 5.05 -14.77
CA HIS A 304 -12.37 4.66 -14.37
C HIS A 304 -12.48 3.13 -14.38
N PHE A 305 -12.84 2.55 -13.24
CA PHE A 305 -13.15 1.13 -13.12
C PHE A 305 -14.66 0.90 -13.29
N ASP A 306 -15.04 0.18 -14.34
CA ASP A 306 -16.42 -0.26 -14.56
C ASP A 306 -16.47 -1.79 -14.35
N PRO A 307 -17.21 -2.29 -13.34
CA PRO A 307 -17.40 -3.73 -13.14
C PRO A 307 -17.96 -4.46 -14.35
N ALA A 308 -18.76 -3.78 -15.20
CA ALA A 308 -19.29 -4.39 -16.41
C ALA A 308 -18.21 -4.89 -17.38
N GLU A 309 -17.03 -4.30 -17.33
CA GLU A 309 -15.90 -4.76 -18.15
C GLU A 309 -15.41 -6.15 -17.71
N LEU A 310 -15.47 -6.48 -16.41
CA LEU A 310 -15.16 -7.82 -15.93
C LEU A 310 -16.12 -8.86 -16.51
N PHE A 311 -17.43 -8.58 -16.52
CA PHE A 311 -18.42 -9.49 -17.06
C PHE A 311 -18.29 -9.68 -18.58
N LYS A 312 -17.82 -8.67 -19.31
CA LYS A 312 -17.53 -8.79 -20.76
C LYS A 312 -16.25 -9.58 -21.02
N LEU A 313 -15.25 -9.44 -20.15
CA LEU A 313 -13.94 -10.10 -20.30
C LEU A 313 -13.97 -11.56 -19.84
N ASN A 314 -14.77 -11.88 -18.81
CA ASN A 314 -14.80 -13.18 -18.16
C ASN A 314 -15.07 -14.38 -19.12
N PRO A 315 -16.06 -14.29 -20.03
CA PRO A 315 -16.27 -15.36 -21.00
C PRO A 315 -15.03 -15.64 -21.88
N ARG A 316 -14.30 -14.59 -22.25
CA ARG A 316 -13.08 -14.73 -23.06
C ARG A 316 -11.97 -15.43 -22.29
N VAL A 317 -11.85 -15.18 -20.98
CA VAL A 317 -10.89 -15.86 -20.11
C VAL A 317 -11.29 -17.34 -19.93
N LEU A 318 -12.58 -17.59 -19.70
CA LEU A 318 -13.10 -18.97 -19.58
C LEU A 318 -12.86 -19.80 -20.87
N HIS A 319 -13.08 -19.22 -22.04
CA HIS A 319 -12.82 -19.89 -23.33
C HIS A 319 -11.32 -20.11 -23.59
N ALA A 320 -10.42 -19.39 -22.90
CA ALA A 320 -8.98 -19.60 -23.03
C ALA A 320 -8.43 -20.72 -22.13
N LEU A 321 -9.25 -21.25 -21.20
CA LEU A 321 -8.86 -22.38 -20.36
C LEU A 321 -8.68 -23.64 -21.21
N ARG A 322 -7.79 -24.52 -20.79
CA ARG A 322 -7.63 -25.85 -21.39
C ARG A 322 -8.59 -26.85 -20.74
N MET A 323 -8.97 -27.87 -21.48
CA MET A 323 -9.84 -28.93 -21.00
C MET A 323 -9.32 -29.56 -19.69
N GLU A 324 -8.00 -29.76 -19.60
CA GLU A 324 -7.35 -30.32 -18.40
C GLU A 324 -7.55 -29.43 -17.16
N GLU A 325 -7.47 -28.11 -17.36
CA GLU A 325 -7.67 -27.12 -16.27
C GLU A 325 -9.11 -27.13 -15.79
N VAL A 326 -10.07 -27.22 -16.72
CA VAL A 326 -11.49 -27.32 -16.39
C VAL A 326 -11.78 -28.64 -15.69
N ASN A 327 -11.26 -29.77 -16.21
CA ASN A 327 -11.47 -31.08 -15.60
C ASN A 327 -10.89 -31.18 -14.19
N ALA A 328 -9.72 -30.58 -13.94
CA ALA A 328 -9.14 -30.53 -12.59
C ALA A 328 -10.01 -29.71 -11.61
N ARG A 329 -10.73 -28.68 -12.11
CA ARG A 329 -11.68 -27.91 -11.29
C ARG A 329 -12.98 -28.67 -11.00
N LEU A 330 -13.51 -29.40 -11.99
CA LEU A 330 -14.69 -30.23 -11.85
C LEU A 330 -14.44 -31.36 -10.86
N GLU A 331 -13.28 -32.03 -10.97
CA GLU A 331 -12.85 -33.06 -10.03
C GLU A 331 -12.85 -32.59 -8.57
N LYS A 332 -12.28 -31.40 -8.33
CA LYS A 332 -12.30 -30.78 -6.99
C LYS A 332 -13.69 -30.51 -6.44
N ARG A 333 -14.69 -30.40 -7.31
CA ARG A 333 -16.11 -30.23 -6.96
C ARG A 333 -16.89 -31.53 -6.90
N GLY A 334 -16.24 -32.66 -7.21
CA GLY A 334 -16.91 -33.95 -7.34
C GLY A 334 -17.82 -34.06 -8.57
N GLU A 335 -17.60 -33.21 -9.57
CA GLU A 335 -18.36 -33.18 -10.82
C GLU A 335 -17.66 -34.02 -11.90
N PRO A 336 -18.40 -34.64 -12.83
CA PRO A 336 -17.80 -35.45 -13.89
C PRO A 336 -16.97 -34.59 -14.85
N PRO A 337 -15.86 -35.13 -15.38
CA PRO A 337 -15.03 -34.42 -16.33
C PRO A 337 -15.76 -34.19 -17.64
N VAL A 338 -15.42 -33.13 -18.34
CA VAL A 338 -15.86 -32.85 -19.70
C VAL A 338 -15.04 -33.73 -20.65
N ASP A 339 -15.71 -34.38 -21.59
CA ASP A 339 -15.02 -35.17 -22.60
C ASP A 339 -14.54 -34.34 -23.80
N ALA A 340 -13.62 -34.91 -24.58
CA ALA A 340 -13.03 -34.22 -25.72
C ALA A 340 -14.05 -33.84 -26.82
N ALA A 341 -15.15 -34.63 -26.95
CA ALA A 341 -16.18 -34.34 -27.95
C ALA A 341 -17.05 -33.15 -27.58
N PHE A 342 -17.25 -32.92 -26.26
CA PHE A 342 -17.94 -31.71 -25.77
C PHE A 342 -17.05 -30.47 -25.85
N TRP A 343 -15.71 -30.63 -25.69
CA TRP A 343 -14.75 -29.55 -25.66
C TRP A 343 -14.40 -29.00 -27.07
N ALA A 344 -14.49 -29.82 -28.09
CA ALA A 344 -14.21 -29.44 -29.48
C ALA A 344 -15.30 -28.55 -30.11
#